data_3ff0f6b75371e2686607c2a0c33432aa
#
_entry.id   3ff0f6b75371e2686607c2a0c33432aa
#
_cell.length_a   1.000
_cell.length_b   1.000
_cell.length_c   1.000
_cell.angle_alpha   90.00
_cell.angle_beta   90.00
_cell.angle_gamma   90.00
#
_symmetry.space_group_name_H-M   'P 1'
#
loop_
_entity.id
_entity.type
_entity.pdbx_description
1 polymer ?
#
loop_
_entity_poly.entity_id
_entity_poly.type
_entity_poly.pdbx_seq_one_letter_code
_entity_poly.pdbx_strand_id
1 'polypeptide(L)'
;LSAALSKGKYAEIICDNIHVSKEAIKIAKKCIPGLYTITDSINASGLNDGEYIFAKNNIKKENDSVKIKSDGTLAGSIVTMDQTFKNLISMDFSLEEAVALTSYNASKYLNLDNVGIIQKNFLSNFLILDKEFNLKEVYLRGKKINV
;
A
#
# COMPACT_ATOMS: atom_id res chain seq x y z
N LEU A 1 8.82 16.82 -6.55
CA LEU A 1 7.42 16.49 -6.83
C LEU A 1 7.03 16.80 -8.28
N SER A 2 7.21 18.02 -8.77
CA SER A 2 6.78 18.45 -10.12
C SER A 2 7.36 17.58 -11.25
N ALA A 3 8.64 17.22 -11.19
CA ALA A 3 9.27 16.35 -12.20
C ALA A 3 8.65 14.94 -12.23
N ALA A 4 8.35 14.37 -11.06
CA ALA A 4 7.68 13.06 -10.98
C ALA A 4 6.28 13.13 -11.57
N LEU A 5 5.50 14.18 -11.24
CA LEU A 5 4.14 14.35 -11.75
C LEU A 5 4.10 14.64 -13.27
N SER A 6 5.13 15.33 -13.82
CA SER A 6 5.14 15.74 -15.23
C SER A 6 5.76 14.74 -16.20
N LYS A 7 6.65 13.85 -15.72
CA LYS A 7 7.44 12.93 -16.55
C LYS A 7 7.50 11.50 -16.04
N GLY A 8 6.97 11.24 -14.84
CA GLY A 8 7.03 9.92 -14.21
C GLY A 8 6.15 8.93 -14.96
N LYS A 9 6.74 7.82 -15.42
CA LYS A 9 5.99 6.68 -15.94
C LYS A 9 5.48 5.79 -14.81
N TYR A 10 6.27 5.64 -13.76
CA TYR A 10 5.96 4.91 -12.54
C TYR A 10 6.32 5.75 -11.32
N ALA A 11 5.58 5.59 -10.24
CA ALA A 11 5.93 6.11 -8.92
C ALA A 11 5.25 5.29 -7.82
N GLU A 12 5.88 5.27 -6.67
CA GLU A 12 5.36 4.69 -5.43
C GLU A 12 4.64 5.76 -4.61
N ILE A 13 3.58 5.36 -3.89
CA ILE A 13 2.86 6.26 -3.00
C ILE A 13 2.32 5.50 -1.78
N ILE A 14 2.41 6.12 -0.61
CA ILE A 14 1.81 5.60 0.63
C ILE A 14 0.37 6.12 0.72
N CYS A 15 -0.58 5.22 0.99
CA CYS A 15 -2.00 5.55 1.11
C CYS A 15 -2.53 5.17 2.51
N ASP A 16 -1.91 5.71 3.55
CA ASP A 16 -2.26 5.46 4.96
C ASP A 16 -3.11 6.57 5.60
N ASN A 17 -3.52 7.59 4.84
CA ASN A 17 -4.23 8.79 5.30
C ASN A 17 -3.40 9.72 6.21
N ILE A 18 -2.10 9.50 6.33
CA ILE A 18 -1.19 10.24 7.22
C ILE A 18 -0.09 10.95 6.41
N HIS A 19 0.62 10.20 5.56
CA HIS A 19 1.76 10.71 4.81
C HIS A 19 1.37 11.58 3.61
N VAL A 20 0.30 11.21 2.92
CA VAL A 20 -0.13 11.87 1.69
C VAL A 20 -1.64 12.12 1.73
N SER A 21 -2.05 13.36 1.43
CA SER A 21 -3.48 13.70 1.41
C SER A 21 -4.22 13.01 0.25
N LYS A 22 -5.52 12.78 0.42
CA LYS A 22 -6.41 12.23 -0.60
C LYS A 22 -6.30 12.98 -1.94
N GLU A 23 -6.26 14.30 -1.90
CA GLU A 23 -6.16 15.16 -3.08
C GLU A 23 -4.84 14.95 -3.82
N ALA A 24 -3.73 14.86 -3.08
CA ALA A 24 -2.42 14.61 -3.66
C ALA A 24 -2.34 13.20 -4.30
N ILE A 25 -2.94 12.19 -3.68
CA ILE A 25 -3.03 10.84 -4.26
C ILE A 25 -3.87 10.87 -5.55
N LYS A 26 -5.01 11.55 -5.57
CA LYS A 26 -5.85 11.71 -6.76
C LYS A 26 -5.13 12.46 -7.90
N ILE A 27 -4.34 13.48 -7.58
CA ILE A 27 -3.52 14.20 -8.56
C ILE A 27 -2.42 13.27 -9.11
N ALA A 28 -1.70 12.57 -8.24
CA ALA A 28 -0.66 11.63 -8.64
C ALA A 28 -1.20 10.56 -9.59
N LYS A 29 -2.39 9.99 -9.28
CA LYS A 29 -3.05 9.00 -10.14
C LYS A 29 -3.40 9.54 -11.53
N LYS A 30 -3.80 10.81 -11.64
CA LYS A 30 -4.09 11.46 -12.93
C LYS A 30 -2.83 11.72 -13.75
N CYS A 31 -1.71 12.01 -13.09
CA CYS A 31 -0.47 12.40 -13.74
C CYS A 31 0.45 11.22 -14.07
N ILE A 32 0.41 10.15 -13.27
CA ILE A 32 1.36 9.03 -13.35
C ILE A 32 0.62 7.75 -13.76
N PRO A 33 0.74 7.29 -15.01
CA PRO A 33 0.00 6.14 -15.52
C PRO A 33 0.27 4.84 -14.74
N GLY A 34 1.50 4.62 -14.32
CA GLY A 34 1.95 3.46 -13.56
C GLY A 34 2.11 3.73 -12.06
N LEU A 35 1.30 4.61 -11.47
CA LEU A 35 1.29 4.81 -10.02
C LEU A 35 0.91 3.51 -9.31
N TYR A 36 1.63 3.14 -8.25
CA TYR A 36 1.28 2.02 -7.39
C TYR A 36 1.51 2.36 -5.92
N THR A 37 0.79 1.67 -5.05
CA THR A 37 0.89 1.88 -3.61
C THR A 37 1.94 0.97 -2.99
N ILE A 38 2.59 1.49 -1.96
CA ILE A 38 3.47 0.75 -1.07
C ILE A 38 3.04 0.97 0.38
N THR A 39 3.46 0.09 1.26
CA THR A 39 3.24 0.27 2.69
C THR A 39 4.30 1.16 3.34
N ASP A 40 5.51 1.17 2.83
CA ASP A 40 6.69 1.76 3.52
C ASP A 40 6.80 1.28 4.97
N SER A 41 6.50 -0.02 5.16
CA SER A 41 6.33 -0.64 6.47
C SER A 41 7.66 -0.77 7.20
N ILE A 42 7.64 -0.45 8.48
CA ILE A 42 8.80 -0.58 9.37
C ILE A 42 8.58 -1.68 10.41
N ASN A 43 9.61 -1.97 11.19
CA ASN A 43 9.60 -3.04 12.18
C ASN A 43 8.59 -2.88 13.33
N ALA A 44 7.96 -1.73 13.50
CA ALA A 44 6.87 -1.51 14.44
C ALA A 44 5.48 -1.91 13.90
N SER A 45 5.39 -2.28 12.60
CA SER A 45 4.15 -2.74 12.00
C SER A 45 3.69 -4.07 12.63
N GLY A 46 2.39 -4.18 12.92
CA GLY A 46 1.81 -5.35 13.56
C GLY A 46 2.10 -5.49 15.06
N LEU A 47 2.89 -4.61 15.66
CA LEU A 47 3.18 -4.61 17.10
C LEU A 47 2.20 -3.69 17.86
N ASN A 48 2.16 -3.81 19.18
CA ASN A 48 1.37 -2.92 20.05
C ASN A 48 1.92 -1.48 20.04
N ASP A 49 1.13 -0.53 20.54
CA ASP A 49 1.63 0.81 20.82
C ASP A 49 2.78 0.75 21.81
N GLY A 50 3.80 1.58 21.59
CA GLY A 50 5.00 1.54 22.41
C GLY A 50 6.21 2.19 21.74
N GLU A 51 7.35 2.00 22.38
CA GLU A 51 8.63 2.52 21.93
C GLU A 51 9.47 1.43 21.28
N TYR A 52 10.09 1.77 20.13
CA TYR A 52 10.89 0.86 19.34
C TYR A 52 12.16 1.57 18.83
N ILE A 53 13.06 0.81 18.24
CA ILE A 53 14.25 1.35 17.55
C ILE A 53 14.10 1.06 16.07
N PHE A 54 14.21 2.10 15.24
CA PHE A 54 14.25 2.00 13.79
C PHE A 54 15.37 2.87 13.22
N ALA A 55 16.25 2.27 12.40
CA ALA A 55 17.39 2.96 11.77
C ALA A 55 18.21 3.82 12.75
N LYS A 56 18.50 3.29 13.95
CA LYS A 56 19.21 3.96 15.06
C LYS A 56 18.44 5.08 15.79
N ASN A 57 17.20 5.37 15.40
CA ASN A 57 16.35 6.33 16.08
C ASN A 57 15.40 5.63 17.06
N ASN A 58 15.15 6.25 18.21
CA ASN A 58 14.04 5.88 19.06
C ASN A 58 12.75 6.41 18.41
N ILE A 59 11.82 5.52 18.18
CA ILE A 59 10.51 5.83 17.61
C ILE A 59 9.42 5.50 18.61
N LYS A 60 8.29 6.18 18.52
CA LYS A 60 7.07 5.90 19.27
C LYS A 60 5.94 5.58 18.31
N LYS A 61 5.35 4.40 18.48
CA LYS A 61 4.12 4.03 17.82
C LYS A 61 2.94 4.39 18.71
N GLU A 62 1.99 5.12 18.14
CA GLU A 62 0.72 5.46 18.76
C GLU A 62 -0.39 5.37 17.71
N ASN A 63 -1.37 4.50 17.95
CA ASN A 63 -2.46 4.22 17.03
C ASN A 63 -1.92 3.85 15.63
N ASP A 64 -2.26 4.63 14.60
CA ASP A 64 -1.92 4.35 13.20
C ASP A 64 -0.64 5.08 12.73
N SER A 65 0.11 5.72 13.64
CA SER A 65 1.29 6.50 13.27
C SER A 65 2.53 6.11 14.07
N VAL A 66 3.68 6.34 13.45
CA VAL A 66 4.98 6.21 14.10
C VAL A 66 5.77 7.49 13.92
N LYS A 67 6.36 7.99 15.01
CA LYS A 67 7.16 9.22 15.02
C LYS A 67 8.51 9.00 15.67
N ILE A 68 9.51 9.72 15.16
CA ILE A 68 10.82 9.83 15.79
C ILE A 68 10.65 10.64 17.09
N LYS A 69 11.13 10.10 18.22
CA LYS A 69 10.94 10.76 19.53
C LYS A 69 11.67 12.09 19.67
N SER A 70 12.78 12.28 18.97
CA SER A 70 13.61 13.49 19.13
C SER A 70 12.97 14.74 18.52
N ASP A 71 12.21 14.61 17.43
CA ASP A 71 11.69 15.75 16.66
C ASP A 71 10.23 15.63 16.22
N GLY A 72 9.60 14.48 16.49
CA GLY A 72 8.21 14.22 16.12
C GLY A 72 7.97 13.94 14.62
N THR A 73 9.03 13.82 13.83
CA THR A 73 8.92 13.48 12.40
C THR A 73 8.35 12.09 12.20
N LEU A 74 7.50 11.91 11.19
CA LEU A 74 6.98 10.59 10.81
C LEU A 74 8.14 9.66 10.39
N ALA A 75 8.05 8.41 10.82
CA ALA A 75 9.10 7.41 10.61
C ALA A 75 8.53 6.18 9.91
N GLY A 76 8.45 6.22 8.60
CA GLY A 76 7.84 5.16 7.80
C GLY A 76 6.36 4.96 8.15
N SER A 77 5.75 3.90 7.64
CA SER A 77 4.34 3.58 7.86
C SER A 77 4.17 2.23 8.57
N ILE A 78 2.98 2.01 9.10
CA ILE A 78 2.54 0.72 9.66
C ILE A 78 1.26 0.22 8.98
N VAL A 79 0.85 0.89 7.89
CA VAL A 79 -0.33 0.47 7.12
C VAL A 79 -0.07 -0.89 6.46
N THR A 80 -1.08 -1.74 6.45
CA THR A 80 -1.06 -2.99 5.68
C THR A 80 -1.62 -2.77 4.28
N MET A 81 -1.34 -3.68 3.34
CA MET A 81 -1.81 -3.51 1.96
C MET A 81 -3.33 -3.66 1.83
N ASP A 82 -3.96 -4.48 2.64
CA ASP A 82 -5.42 -4.59 2.71
C ASP A 82 -6.07 -3.32 3.27
N GLN A 83 -5.45 -2.68 4.28
CA GLN A 83 -5.90 -1.37 4.76
C GLN A 83 -5.67 -0.27 3.72
N THR A 84 -4.54 -0.30 3.00
CA THR A 84 -4.27 0.58 1.85
C THR A 84 -5.39 0.47 0.79
N PHE A 85 -5.81 -0.76 0.47
CA PHE A 85 -6.93 -0.99 -0.45
C PHE A 85 -8.23 -0.34 0.05
N LYS A 86 -8.59 -0.55 1.32
CA LYS A 86 -9.77 0.09 1.94
C LYS A 86 -9.70 1.60 1.91
N ASN A 87 -8.52 2.16 2.19
CA ASN A 87 -8.30 3.60 2.16
C ASN A 87 -8.54 4.16 0.75
N LEU A 88 -8.07 3.48 -0.31
CA LEU A 88 -8.35 3.87 -1.70
C LEU A 88 -9.84 3.86 -2.00
N ILE A 89 -10.58 2.82 -1.61
CA ILE A 89 -12.03 2.77 -1.78
C ILE A 89 -12.70 3.94 -1.04
N SER A 90 -12.29 4.25 0.20
CA SER A 90 -12.82 5.38 0.96
C SER A 90 -12.51 6.76 0.34
N MET A 91 -11.49 6.81 -0.52
CA MET A 91 -11.12 7.99 -1.32
C MET A 91 -11.89 8.09 -2.65
N ASP A 92 -12.90 7.24 -2.89
CA ASP A 92 -13.73 7.16 -4.09
C ASP A 92 -12.97 6.64 -5.35
N PHE A 93 -11.91 5.85 -5.18
CA PHE A 93 -11.35 5.08 -6.28
C PHE A 93 -12.27 3.89 -6.60
N SER A 94 -12.38 3.53 -7.88
CA SER A 94 -13.11 2.32 -8.28
C SER A 94 -12.38 1.06 -7.81
N LEU A 95 -13.09 -0.08 -7.79
CA LEU A 95 -12.48 -1.38 -7.45
C LEU A 95 -11.29 -1.69 -8.37
N GLU A 96 -11.46 -1.46 -9.67
CA GLU A 96 -10.43 -1.70 -10.69
C GLU A 96 -9.22 -0.81 -10.46
N GLU A 97 -9.42 0.46 -10.13
CA GLU A 97 -8.34 1.38 -9.81
C GLU A 97 -7.60 0.98 -8.53
N ALA A 98 -8.33 0.61 -7.48
CA ALA A 98 -7.74 0.16 -6.23
C ALA A 98 -6.91 -1.13 -6.42
N VAL A 99 -7.40 -2.11 -7.19
CA VAL A 99 -6.66 -3.32 -7.55
C VAL A 99 -5.44 -2.99 -8.40
N ALA A 100 -5.57 -2.10 -9.39
CA ALA A 100 -4.44 -1.70 -10.22
C ALA A 100 -3.35 -1.04 -9.38
N LEU A 101 -3.71 -0.14 -8.47
CA LEU A 101 -2.77 0.58 -7.60
C LEU A 101 -2.09 -0.34 -6.58
N THR A 102 -2.80 -1.34 -6.04
CA THR A 102 -2.26 -2.21 -4.97
C THR A 102 -1.59 -3.48 -5.49
N SER A 103 -1.72 -3.83 -6.78
CA SER A 103 -1.20 -5.09 -7.33
C SER A 103 -0.67 -4.95 -8.76
N TYR A 104 -1.52 -4.67 -9.74
CA TYR A 104 -1.18 -4.77 -11.15
C TYR A 104 -0.05 -3.83 -11.58
N ASN A 105 -0.09 -2.56 -11.18
CA ASN A 105 0.92 -1.57 -11.59
C ASN A 105 2.30 -1.90 -11.01
N ALA A 106 2.38 -2.41 -9.77
CA ALA A 106 3.61 -2.89 -9.18
C ALA A 106 4.18 -4.11 -9.94
N SER A 107 3.31 -5.06 -10.32
CA SER A 107 3.75 -6.22 -11.12
C SER A 107 4.33 -5.79 -12.47
N LYS A 108 3.73 -4.80 -13.13
CA LYS A 108 4.24 -4.23 -14.39
C LYS A 108 5.56 -3.50 -14.19
N TYR A 109 5.71 -2.74 -13.13
CA TYR A 109 6.97 -2.07 -12.81
C TYR A 109 8.11 -3.09 -12.61
N LEU A 110 7.82 -4.20 -11.94
CA LEU A 110 8.78 -5.27 -11.67
C LEU A 110 8.96 -6.25 -12.84
N ASN A 111 8.28 -6.04 -13.98
CA ASN A 111 8.26 -6.94 -15.14
C ASN A 111 7.88 -8.39 -14.79
N LEU A 112 6.89 -8.55 -13.92
CA LEU A 112 6.34 -9.85 -13.56
C LEU A 112 5.20 -10.21 -14.52
N ASP A 113 5.44 -11.14 -15.43
CA ASP A 113 4.53 -11.41 -16.55
C ASP A 113 3.29 -12.23 -16.20
N ASN A 114 3.27 -12.88 -15.05
CA ASN A 114 2.22 -13.86 -14.68
C ASN A 114 1.58 -13.63 -13.31
N VAL A 115 1.66 -12.41 -12.78
CA VAL A 115 1.03 -11.98 -11.51
C VAL A 115 0.33 -10.63 -11.67
N GLY A 116 -0.48 -10.26 -10.68
CA GLY A 116 -1.12 -8.95 -10.59
C GLY A 116 -2.53 -8.88 -11.16
N ILE A 117 -2.99 -9.88 -11.91
CA ILE A 117 -4.37 -10.01 -12.39
C ILE A 117 -4.84 -11.45 -12.32
N ILE A 118 -6.15 -11.65 -12.28
CA ILE A 118 -6.78 -12.98 -12.38
C ILE A 118 -7.05 -13.25 -13.87
N GLN A 119 -6.19 -14.06 -14.48
CA GLN A 119 -6.26 -14.38 -15.91
C GLN A 119 -5.74 -15.80 -16.16
N LYS A 120 -6.23 -16.45 -17.27
CA LYS A 120 -5.72 -17.75 -17.71
C LYS A 120 -4.19 -17.71 -17.87
N ASN A 121 -3.51 -18.73 -17.38
CA ASN A 121 -2.05 -18.90 -17.37
C ASN A 121 -1.30 -17.96 -16.40
N PHE A 122 -1.99 -17.19 -15.56
CA PHE A 122 -1.39 -16.45 -14.47
C PHE A 122 -1.33 -17.28 -13.20
N LEU A 123 -0.43 -16.94 -12.29
CA LEU A 123 -0.37 -17.56 -10.97
C LEU A 123 -1.66 -17.26 -10.20
N SER A 124 -2.25 -18.29 -9.61
CA SER A 124 -3.47 -18.16 -8.80
C SER A 124 -3.16 -17.54 -7.44
N ASN A 125 -2.75 -16.27 -7.46
CA ASN A 125 -2.51 -15.43 -6.29
C ASN A 125 -3.67 -14.44 -6.18
N PHE A 126 -4.56 -14.64 -5.22
CA PHE A 126 -5.71 -13.76 -5.04
C PHE A 126 -6.19 -13.74 -3.60
N LEU A 127 -6.96 -12.71 -3.28
CA LEU A 127 -7.61 -12.51 -1.99
C LEU A 127 -9.12 -12.68 -2.15
N ILE A 128 -9.78 -13.17 -1.10
CA ILE A 128 -11.24 -13.10 -0.97
C ILE A 128 -11.54 -12.10 0.13
N LEU A 129 -12.32 -11.09 -0.21
CA LEU A 129 -12.77 -10.04 0.69
C LEU A 129 -14.29 -10.17 0.89
N ASP A 130 -14.80 -9.74 2.03
CA ASP A 130 -16.25 -9.57 2.23
C ASP A 130 -16.76 -8.27 1.60
N LYS A 131 -18.05 -7.97 1.80
CA LYS A 131 -18.69 -6.76 1.24
C LYS A 131 -18.15 -5.46 1.83
N GLU A 132 -17.59 -5.51 3.02
CA GLU A 132 -16.92 -4.41 3.71
C GLU A 132 -15.40 -4.38 3.45
N PHE A 133 -14.93 -5.17 2.47
CA PHE A 133 -13.53 -5.31 2.08
C PHE A 133 -12.61 -5.86 3.18
N ASN A 134 -13.14 -6.61 4.15
CA ASN A 134 -12.31 -7.33 5.11
C ASN A 134 -11.74 -8.59 4.47
N LEU A 135 -10.45 -8.84 4.74
CA LEU A 135 -9.78 -10.03 4.27
C LEU A 135 -10.38 -11.29 4.91
N LYS A 136 -10.81 -12.25 4.07
CA LYS A 136 -11.35 -13.55 4.48
C LYS A 136 -10.41 -14.69 4.15
N GLU A 137 -9.83 -14.68 2.96
CA GLU A 137 -8.96 -15.75 2.53
C GLU A 137 -7.83 -15.23 1.65
N VAL A 138 -6.69 -15.90 1.76
CA VAL A 138 -5.51 -15.66 0.93
C VAL A 138 -5.17 -16.91 0.15
N TYR A 139 -4.99 -16.79 -1.15
CA TYR A 139 -4.53 -17.86 -2.01
C TYR A 139 -3.17 -17.52 -2.63
N LEU A 140 -2.22 -18.40 -2.49
CA LEU A 140 -0.89 -18.30 -3.09
C LEU A 140 -0.64 -19.53 -3.95
N ARG A 141 -0.43 -19.32 -5.25
CA ARG A 141 -0.25 -20.39 -6.25
C ARG A 141 -1.36 -21.45 -6.16
N GLY A 142 -2.60 -21.00 -5.99
CA GLY A 142 -3.78 -21.85 -5.89
C GLY A 142 -3.98 -22.57 -4.55
N LYS A 143 -3.11 -22.36 -3.57
CA LYS A 143 -3.23 -22.94 -2.23
C LYS A 143 -3.70 -21.87 -1.24
N LYS A 144 -4.72 -22.20 -0.44
CA LYS A 144 -5.18 -21.36 0.67
C LYS A 144 -4.09 -21.28 1.73
N ILE A 145 -3.79 -20.07 2.17
CA ILE A 145 -2.83 -19.77 3.25
C ILE A 145 -3.63 -19.42 4.51
N ASN A 146 -3.23 -19.99 5.65
CA ASN A 146 -3.77 -19.59 6.94
C ASN A 146 -3.18 -18.23 7.33
N VAL A 147 -4.02 -17.25 7.55
CA VAL A 147 -3.69 -15.89 7.99
C VAL A 147 -4.37 -15.59 9.32
#